data_5161565e0ab7ce6212e2a7b33ef29095
#
_entry.id   5161565e0ab7ce6212e2a7b33ef29095
#
_cell.length_a   1.000
_cell.length_b   1.000
_cell.length_c   1.000
_cell.angle_alpha   90.00
_cell.angle_beta   90.00
_cell.angle_gamma   90.00
#
_symmetry.space_group_name_H-M   'P 1'
#
loop_
_entity.id
_entity.type
_entity.pdbx_description
1 polymer ?
#
loop_
_entity_poly.entity_id
_entity_poly.type
_entity_poly.pdbx_seq_one_letter_code
_entity_poly.pdbx_strand_id
1 'polypeptide(L)'
;MKRIFTALSLVFTLSASAQVPCVNGMAGTYPCRNMDLMKFMTLEECGCNPTGNTNDVWGWKSPVSGKEYAILGCADVTSFIDVTDPVNPIFMGTLATHSVSSLWRDVESLGNWLYIVSEAAGHGMQIFDLNQLDGVANPPVLFAETAHYPGFSNCHTVNVDPVSGYVYAYGTNTVGGGEHIVDVSDPLNPTYAGGYENSGYTHDGFAWTYDGPDADHQGQEIVIACNGRSGSDNDKLVFVDVTDKTDCQLIGEYDYNGQATIGYFHQGWITKNKRYFLMNDELDEMALGNDQQPYGTRTHIFNITDLDNVTYEGFYEGTSPSIDHNLYALDQFIYESNYRSGVRVLDAIRVAESQLNEVAFFDLYPENDNAQFSGTWSNYPYLPSGIVLATSMYDGMFIVKPTIITTSQNSWELCDTQDVVFEIDINANLAFPLTVSLEGMEPATATAQTITAQGVVQVTLSGIQGVNPGYYTPNLVLASTFGEEYEIPLQVNICPSIGVEDMPMQVISVYPNPANDQLRIQLNTAIEQLDLVDASGRIVRSLPTFGQRQITMDVKSVANGVYSLQAGSQAIQVLVQH
;
A
#
# COMPACT_ATOMS: atom_id res chain seq x y z
N MET A 1 -32.68 -45.74 43.28
CA MET A 1 -32.74 -44.42 42.65
C MET A 1 -31.40 -44.17 41.93
N LYS A 2 -31.39 -44.39 40.62
CA LYS A 2 -30.20 -44.12 39.78
C LYS A 2 -30.30 -42.66 39.30
N ARG A 3 -29.36 -41.81 39.69
CA ARG A 3 -29.26 -40.43 39.18
C ARG A 3 -28.55 -40.45 37.82
N ILE A 4 -29.25 -40.07 36.77
CA ILE A 4 -28.70 -39.83 35.42
C ILE A 4 -28.13 -38.41 35.43
N PHE A 5 -26.82 -38.27 35.25
CA PHE A 5 -26.17 -36.99 34.95
C PHE A 5 -26.18 -36.80 33.43
N THR A 6 -26.98 -35.84 32.97
CA THR A 6 -26.96 -35.39 31.58
C THR A 6 -25.85 -34.35 31.44
N ALA A 7 -24.75 -34.68 30.77
CA ALA A 7 -23.73 -33.73 30.42
C ALA A 7 -24.23 -32.88 29.24
N LEU A 8 -24.42 -31.59 29.48
CA LEU A 8 -24.74 -30.60 28.44
C LEU A 8 -23.42 -30.21 27.76
N SER A 9 -23.14 -30.75 26.58
CA SER A 9 -22.02 -30.32 25.75
C SER A 9 -22.36 -28.96 25.13
N LEU A 10 -21.75 -27.90 25.59
CA LEU A 10 -21.77 -26.57 24.94
C LEU A 10 -20.91 -26.69 23.68
N VAL A 11 -21.54 -26.79 22.52
CA VAL A 11 -20.86 -26.64 21.22
C VAL A 11 -20.65 -25.16 21.01
N PHE A 12 -19.44 -24.68 21.23
CA PHE A 12 -19.00 -23.37 20.72
C PHE A 12 -18.87 -23.50 19.21
N THR A 13 -19.82 -22.98 18.47
CA THR A 13 -19.63 -22.72 17.04
C THR A 13 -18.70 -21.53 16.94
N LEU A 14 -17.44 -21.77 16.62
CA LEU A 14 -16.56 -20.75 16.08
C LEU A 14 -17.19 -20.31 14.75
N SER A 15 -17.86 -19.18 14.75
CA SER A 15 -18.24 -18.50 13.50
C SER A 15 -16.95 -18.02 12.88
N ALA A 16 -16.45 -18.73 11.87
CA ALA A 16 -15.40 -18.20 11.02
C ALA A 16 -15.96 -16.89 10.41
N SER A 17 -15.28 -15.77 10.63
CA SER A 17 -15.57 -14.54 9.92
C SER A 17 -15.29 -14.83 8.45
N ALA A 18 -16.28 -14.69 7.58
CA ALA A 18 -16.13 -14.90 6.15
C ALA A 18 -16.18 -13.53 5.47
N GLN A 19 -15.40 -13.37 4.41
CA GLN A 19 -15.56 -12.26 3.48
C GLN A 19 -17.04 -12.09 3.11
N VAL A 20 -17.50 -10.85 3.05
CA VAL A 20 -18.86 -10.51 2.61
C VAL A 20 -18.77 -9.89 1.22
N PRO A 21 -19.07 -10.66 0.15
CA PRO A 21 -18.96 -10.14 -1.21
C PRO A 21 -20.03 -9.07 -1.48
N CYS A 22 -19.69 -8.13 -2.35
CA CYS A 22 -20.62 -7.13 -2.86
C CYS A 22 -21.57 -7.75 -3.90
N VAL A 23 -22.76 -8.11 -3.48
CA VAL A 23 -23.77 -8.77 -4.33
C VAL A 23 -25.03 -7.92 -4.42
N ASN A 24 -25.47 -7.65 -5.63
CA ASN A 24 -26.66 -6.81 -5.90
C ASN A 24 -26.58 -5.43 -5.24
N GLY A 25 -25.38 -4.84 -5.18
CA GLY A 25 -25.15 -3.51 -4.65
C GLY A 25 -25.00 -3.45 -3.13
N MET A 26 -24.84 -4.57 -2.45
CA MET A 26 -24.73 -4.65 -0.99
C MET A 26 -23.67 -5.65 -0.55
N ALA A 27 -22.87 -5.29 0.45
CA ALA A 27 -22.03 -6.19 1.24
C ALA A 27 -22.54 -6.17 2.68
N GLY A 28 -23.41 -7.12 3.02
CA GLY A 28 -24.15 -7.09 4.28
C GLY A 28 -25.14 -5.94 4.32
N THR A 29 -24.92 -4.96 5.20
CA THR A 29 -25.75 -3.75 5.35
C THR A 29 -25.16 -2.52 4.61
N TYR A 30 -23.99 -2.65 4.02
CA TYR A 30 -23.26 -1.55 3.39
C TYR A 30 -23.48 -1.53 1.88
N PRO A 31 -23.91 -0.40 1.30
CA PRO A 31 -23.94 -0.22 -0.14
C PRO A 31 -22.55 -0.33 -0.75
N CYS A 32 -22.44 -0.99 -1.90
CA CYS A 32 -21.16 -1.20 -2.55
C CYS A 32 -21.30 -1.42 -4.06
N ARG A 33 -20.20 -1.28 -4.75
CA ARG A 33 -20.01 -1.71 -6.14
C ARG A 33 -18.56 -2.11 -6.35
N ASN A 34 -18.31 -3.33 -6.85
CA ASN A 34 -16.98 -3.85 -7.16
C ASN A 34 -15.99 -3.74 -5.98
N MET A 35 -16.49 -3.87 -4.75
CA MET A 35 -15.69 -3.82 -3.53
C MET A 35 -16.31 -4.68 -2.44
N ASP A 36 -15.60 -5.70 -2.00
CA ASP A 36 -16.03 -6.66 -0.99
C ASP A 36 -15.63 -6.21 0.42
N LEU A 37 -16.43 -6.54 1.44
CA LEU A 37 -16.06 -6.35 2.83
C LEU A 37 -15.26 -7.57 3.33
N MET A 38 -14.03 -7.36 3.72
CA MET A 38 -13.20 -8.37 4.37
C MET A 38 -13.49 -8.41 5.87
N LYS A 39 -13.46 -7.24 6.52
CA LYS A 39 -13.73 -7.10 7.96
C LYS A 39 -14.10 -5.67 8.31
N PHE A 40 -14.99 -5.51 9.27
CA PHE A 40 -15.18 -4.30 10.05
C PHE A 40 -14.69 -4.55 11.47
N MET A 41 -13.91 -3.62 12.02
CA MET A 41 -13.43 -3.59 13.40
C MET A 41 -13.92 -2.32 14.07
N THR A 42 -14.63 -2.45 15.18
CA THR A 42 -15.09 -1.32 15.99
C THR A 42 -13.91 -0.56 16.62
N LEU A 43 -14.15 0.67 17.11
CA LEU A 43 -13.14 1.43 17.88
C LEU A 43 -12.50 0.58 18.99
N GLU A 44 -13.32 -0.16 19.75
CA GLU A 44 -12.84 -1.02 20.84
C GLU A 44 -11.99 -2.19 20.33
N GLU A 45 -12.41 -2.86 19.25
CA GLU A 45 -11.63 -3.94 18.62
C GLU A 45 -10.31 -3.44 18.04
N CYS A 46 -10.27 -2.19 17.61
CA CYS A 46 -9.04 -1.51 17.18
C CYS A 46 -8.18 -1.03 18.36
N GLY A 47 -8.64 -1.11 19.60
CA GLY A 47 -7.93 -0.60 20.78
C GLY A 47 -7.97 0.92 20.94
N CYS A 48 -8.83 1.62 20.19
CA CYS A 48 -9.12 3.03 20.36
C CYS A 48 -10.16 3.24 21.48
N ASN A 49 -10.22 4.47 22.03
CA ASN A 49 -11.26 4.81 22.99
C ASN A 49 -12.65 4.67 22.34
N PRO A 50 -13.58 3.85 22.93
CA PRO A 50 -14.91 3.62 22.35
C PRO A 50 -15.79 4.88 22.19
N THR A 51 -15.44 5.96 22.87
CA THR A 51 -16.13 7.27 22.77
C THR A 51 -15.27 8.33 22.07
N GLY A 52 -14.13 7.92 21.52
CA GLY A 52 -13.21 8.76 20.76
C GLY A 52 -13.53 8.74 19.28
N ASN A 53 -12.49 8.85 18.50
CA ASN A 53 -12.55 8.77 17.04
C ASN A 53 -11.31 8.08 16.48
N THR A 54 -11.42 7.59 15.23
CA THR A 54 -10.27 7.33 14.34
C THR A 54 -10.07 8.54 13.44
N ASN A 55 -8.89 8.64 12.89
CA ASN A 55 -8.52 9.63 11.87
C ASN A 55 -7.72 8.96 10.76
N ASP A 56 -6.47 9.32 10.52
CA ASP A 56 -5.70 8.77 9.43
C ASP A 56 -5.38 7.28 9.60
N VAL A 57 -5.07 6.61 8.48
CA VAL A 57 -4.68 5.21 8.41
C VAL A 57 -3.54 5.02 7.41
N TRP A 58 -2.53 4.27 7.83
CA TRP A 58 -1.42 3.85 6.97
C TRP A 58 -1.28 2.33 6.95
N GLY A 59 -0.56 1.81 5.98
CA GLY A 59 -0.25 0.39 5.90
C GLY A 59 1.26 0.15 5.84
N TRP A 60 1.71 -0.95 6.41
CA TRP A 60 3.11 -1.35 6.33
C TRP A 60 3.21 -2.85 6.12
N LYS A 61 4.12 -3.25 5.21
CA LYS A 61 4.50 -4.66 5.04
C LYS A 61 5.89 -4.90 5.60
N SER A 62 6.00 -5.81 6.55
CA SER A 62 7.29 -6.20 7.10
C SER A 62 8.18 -6.84 6.03
N PRO A 63 9.38 -6.30 5.79
CA PRO A 63 10.35 -6.93 4.89
C PRO A 63 10.94 -8.22 5.48
N VAL A 64 10.76 -8.47 6.79
CA VAL A 64 11.33 -9.62 7.51
C VAL A 64 10.33 -10.78 7.54
N SER A 65 9.11 -10.54 8.01
CA SER A 65 8.09 -11.58 8.15
C SER A 65 7.17 -11.71 6.91
N GLY A 66 7.11 -10.67 6.08
CA GLY A 66 6.16 -10.56 4.98
C GLY A 66 4.74 -10.25 5.41
N LYS A 67 4.49 -10.05 6.71
CA LYS A 67 3.20 -9.70 7.27
C LYS A 67 2.80 -8.27 6.89
N GLU A 68 1.50 -8.06 6.76
CA GLU A 68 0.91 -6.76 6.49
C GLU A 68 0.21 -6.22 7.73
N TYR A 69 0.45 -4.94 8.01
CA TYR A 69 -0.09 -4.27 9.19
C TYR A 69 -0.84 -3.01 8.81
N ALA A 70 -1.98 -2.79 9.46
CA ALA A 70 -2.66 -1.51 9.49
C ALA A 70 -2.16 -0.71 10.69
N ILE A 71 -1.93 0.57 10.47
CA ILE A 71 -1.52 1.57 11.45
C ILE A 71 -2.64 2.60 11.50
N LEU A 72 -3.33 2.69 12.62
CA LEU A 72 -4.55 3.47 12.76
C LEU A 72 -4.34 4.61 13.73
N GLY A 73 -4.52 5.83 13.28
CA GLY A 73 -4.61 6.99 14.15
C GLY A 73 -5.92 7.01 14.92
N CYS A 74 -5.85 7.15 16.26
CA CYS A 74 -7.00 7.38 17.13
C CYS A 74 -6.74 8.66 17.94
N ALA A 75 -7.77 9.22 18.58
CA ALA A 75 -7.61 10.48 19.33
C ALA A 75 -6.50 10.44 20.38
N ASP A 76 -6.29 9.31 21.04
CA ASP A 76 -5.42 9.17 22.21
C ASP A 76 -4.31 8.13 22.05
N VAL A 77 -4.35 7.34 20.96
CA VAL A 77 -3.36 6.31 20.67
C VAL A 77 -3.10 6.21 19.16
N THR A 78 -2.00 5.57 18.79
CA THR A 78 -1.81 4.94 17.47
C THR A 78 -1.95 3.43 17.66
N SER A 79 -2.83 2.81 16.90
CA SER A 79 -3.14 1.39 16.99
C SER A 79 -2.47 0.60 15.87
N PHE A 80 -2.06 -0.64 16.16
CA PHE A 80 -1.40 -1.55 15.21
C PHE A 80 -2.21 -2.83 15.10
N ILE A 81 -2.48 -3.27 13.87
CA ILE A 81 -3.32 -4.42 13.57
C ILE A 81 -2.65 -5.26 12.48
N ASP A 82 -2.40 -6.54 12.74
CA ASP A 82 -1.93 -7.50 11.72
C ASP A 82 -3.13 -7.85 10.82
N VAL A 83 -3.06 -7.45 9.54
CA VAL A 83 -4.08 -7.64 8.52
C VAL A 83 -3.65 -8.64 7.44
N THR A 84 -2.63 -9.45 7.72
CA THR A 84 -2.12 -10.50 6.82
C THR A 84 -3.23 -11.48 6.43
N ASP A 85 -4.10 -11.83 7.38
CA ASP A 85 -5.40 -12.45 7.09
C ASP A 85 -6.50 -11.39 7.27
N PRO A 86 -6.97 -10.76 6.18
CA PRO A 86 -7.85 -9.61 6.29
C PRO A 86 -9.26 -9.93 6.80
N VAL A 87 -9.65 -11.21 6.85
CA VAL A 87 -10.94 -11.63 7.43
C VAL A 87 -10.83 -11.98 8.92
N ASN A 88 -9.59 -12.21 9.41
CA ASN A 88 -9.29 -12.48 10.81
C ASN A 88 -8.11 -11.59 11.28
N PRO A 89 -8.23 -10.26 11.21
CA PRO A 89 -7.17 -9.35 11.65
C PRO A 89 -6.90 -9.50 13.15
N ILE A 90 -5.66 -9.26 13.55
CA ILE A 90 -5.21 -9.40 14.94
C ILE A 90 -4.78 -8.05 15.48
N PHE A 91 -5.45 -7.57 16.52
CA PHE A 91 -5.04 -6.37 17.23
C PHE A 91 -3.71 -6.63 17.97
N MET A 92 -2.65 -5.91 17.55
CA MET A 92 -1.28 -6.07 18.05
C MET A 92 -1.00 -5.25 19.29
N GLY A 93 -1.66 -4.12 19.44
CA GLY A 93 -1.48 -3.21 20.57
C GLY A 93 -1.51 -1.74 20.17
N THR A 94 -1.18 -0.87 21.12
CA THR A 94 -1.24 0.58 20.94
C THR A 94 0.02 1.28 21.42
N LEU A 95 0.31 2.43 20.80
CA LEU A 95 1.26 3.43 21.26
C LEU A 95 0.45 4.65 21.77
N ALA A 96 0.63 5.03 23.03
CA ALA A 96 -0.06 6.20 23.58
C ALA A 96 0.39 7.50 22.90
N THR A 97 -0.51 8.48 22.78
CA THR A 97 -0.16 9.83 22.34
C THR A 97 0.91 10.45 23.24
N HIS A 98 1.85 11.21 22.66
CA HIS A 98 2.92 11.86 23.44
C HIS A 98 2.39 12.92 24.42
N SER A 99 1.30 13.58 24.05
CA SER A 99 0.68 14.63 24.87
C SER A 99 -0.81 14.34 25.13
N VAL A 100 -1.69 15.30 24.94
CA VAL A 100 -3.12 15.13 25.15
C VAL A 100 -3.79 14.57 23.89
N SER A 101 -5.00 14.02 24.04
CA SER A 101 -5.80 13.56 22.90
C SER A 101 -6.16 14.70 21.95
N SER A 102 -6.25 14.39 20.66
CA SER A 102 -6.65 15.28 19.59
C SER A 102 -7.54 14.56 18.60
N LEU A 103 -8.49 15.25 17.99
CA LEU A 103 -9.25 14.73 16.85
C LEU A 103 -8.35 14.47 15.65
N TRP A 104 -7.31 15.29 15.46
CA TRP A 104 -6.39 15.27 14.32
C TRP A 104 -5.07 14.60 14.68
N ARG A 105 -4.80 13.50 14.03
CA ARG A 105 -3.55 12.75 14.09
C ARG A 105 -3.28 12.18 12.71
N ASP A 106 -2.02 12.29 12.27
CA ASP A 106 -1.59 11.84 10.97
C ASP A 106 -0.38 10.92 11.10
N VAL A 107 -0.26 9.94 10.21
CA VAL A 107 0.73 8.87 10.30
C VAL A 107 1.25 8.47 8.94
N GLU A 108 2.58 8.45 8.75
CA GLU A 108 3.21 7.93 7.54
C GLU A 108 4.50 7.19 7.84
N SER A 109 4.88 6.23 7.00
CA SER A 109 6.10 5.43 7.21
C SER A 109 7.13 5.63 6.10
N LEU A 110 8.40 5.68 6.52
CA LEU A 110 9.57 5.61 5.63
C LEU A 110 10.36 4.35 5.96
N GLY A 111 10.31 3.37 5.08
CA GLY A 111 10.91 2.07 5.33
C GLY A 111 10.31 1.37 6.56
N ASN A 112 11.13 1.15 7.59
CA ASN A 112 10.68 0.51 8.83
C ASN A 112 10.37 1.51 9.96
N TRP A 113 10.33 2.80 9.65
CA TRP A 113 10.11 3.86 10.63
C TRP A 113 8.78 4.54 10.38
N LEU A 114 7.99 4.66 11.43
CA LEU A 114 6.71 5.36 11.43
C LEU A 114 6.90 6.73 12.07
N TYR A 115 6.35 7.74 11.42
CA TYR A 115 6.29 9.13 11.90
C TYR A 115 4.84 9.46 12.22
N ILE A 116 4.60 9.97 13.41
CA ILE A 116 3.27 10.22 13.95
C ILE A 116 3.22 11.66 14.44
N VAL A 117 2.30 12.43 13.91
CA VAL A 117 2.07 13.82 14.29
C VAL A 117 0.66 14.03 14.84
N SER A 118 0.42 15.17 15.46
CA SER A 118 -0.89 15.54 15.98
C SER A 118 -1.01 17.06 16.17
N GLU A 119 -2.22 17.58 16.07
CA GLU A 119 -2.50 18.97 16.42
C GLU A 119 -2.50 19.26 17.94
N ALA A 120 -2.35 18.23 18.76
CA ALA A 120 -2.24 18.40 20.20
C ALA A 120 -0.99 19.20 20.56
N ALA A 121 -1.15 20.24 21.39
CA ALA A 121 -0.02 21.06 21.83
C ALA A 121 1.03 20.21 22.59
N GLY A 122 2.30 20.40 22.26
CA GLY A 122 3.43 19.68 22.84
C GLY A 122 3.56 18.23 22.38
N HIS A 123 2.88 17.84 21.29
CA HIS A 123 3.00 16.49 20.74
C HIS A 123 4.32 16.28 20.01
N GLY A 124 4.78 17.27 19.21
CA GLY A 124 5.93 17.07 18.34
C GLY A 124 5.68 15.96 17.32
N MET A 125 6.71 15.17 17.02
CA MET A 125 6.60 13.98 16.17
C MET A 125 7.12 12.74 16.93
N GLN A 126 6.25 11.77 17.14
CA GLN A 126 6.66 10.45 17.66
C GLN A 126 7.27 9.63 16.54
N ILE A 127 8.29 8.86 16.86
CA ILE A 127 8.96 7.96 15.91
C ILE A 127 8.91 6.54 16.47
N PHE A 128 8.46 5.59 15.65
CA PHE A 128 8.28 4.22 16.08
C PHE A 128 8.96 3.24 15.10
N ASP A 129 9.73 2.30 15.63
CA ASP A 129 10.33 1.21 14.84
C ASP A 129 9.31 0.09 14.61
N LEU A 130 8.80 0.01 13.39
CA LEU A 130 7.78 -0.97 12.97
C LEU A 130 8.25 -2.42 13.06
N ASN A 131 9.56 -2.70 13.09
CA ASN A 131 10.07 -4.06 13.29
C ASN A 131 9.66 -4.63 14.65
N GLN A 132 9.30 -3.81 15.63
CA GLN A 132 8.79 -4.27 16.92
C GLN A 132 7.50 -5.09 16.78
N LEU A 133 6.70 -4.87 15.72
CA LEU A 133 5.46 -5.60 15.48
C LEU A 133 5.71 -7.08 15.21
N ASP A 134 6.79 -7.43 14.52
CA ASP A 134 7.15 -8.83 14.23
C ASP A 134 7.58 -9.61 15.49
N GLY A 135 8.04 -8.92 16.51
CA GLY A 135 8.49 -9.51 17.77
C GLY A 135 7.37 -9.82 18.77
N VAL A 136 6.13 -9.45 18.50
CA VAL A 136 5.00 -9.62 19.45
C VAL A 136 4.51 -11.05 19.46
N ALA A 137 4.86 -11.78 20.52
CA ALA A 137 4.45 -13.18 20.69
C ALA A 137 3.02 -13.35 21.26
N ASN A 138 2.56 -12.40 22.06
CA ASN A 138 1.26 -12.44 22.75
C ASN A 138 0.56 -11.07 22.67
N PRO A 139 -0.07 -10.73 21.55
CA PRO A 139 -0.82 -9.50 21.44
C PRO A 139 -2.10 -9.51 22.28
N PRO A 140 -2.64 -8.35 22.69
CA PRO A 140 -2.09 -7.02 22.45
C PRO A 140 -1.02 -6.61 23.49
N VAL A 141 -0.17 -5.63 23.07
CA VAL A 141 0.84 -5.04 23.96
C VAL A 141 0.74 -3.51 23.96
N LEU A 142 1.30 -2.88 25.01
CA LEU A 142 1.49 -1.43 25.03
C LEU A 142 2.90 -1.14 24.52
N PHE A 143 2.99 -0.42 23.42
CA PHE A 143 4.26 0.03 22.84
C PHE A 143 4.70 1.35 23.46
N ALA A 144 6.00 1.64 23.33
CA ALA A 144 6.58 2.95 23.63
C ALA A 144 7.18 3.53 22.34
N GLU A 145 7.15 4.85 22.21
CA GLU A 145 7.85 5.52 21.11
C GLU A 145 9.35 5.17 21.15
N THR A 146 9.93 5.01 19.98
CA THR A 146 11.36 4.67 19.85
C THR A 146 12.23 5.92 19.98
N ALA A 147 11.77 7.02 19.40
CA ALA A 147 12.36 8.34 19.50
C ALA A 147 11.26 9.41 19.42
N HIS A 148 11.64 10.66 19.69
CA HIS A 148 10.74 11.81 19.64
C HIS A 148 11.46 13.05 19.12
N TYR A 149 10.80 13.77 18.20
CA TYR A 149 11.28 15.05 17.67
C TYR A 149 10.44 16.21 18.23
N PRO A 150 11.03 17.11 19.05
CA PRO A 150 10.34 18.25 19.66
C PRO A 150 10.48 19.56 18.88
N GLY A 151 10.89 19.55 17.60
CA GLY A 151 11.20 20.73 16.82
C GLY A 151 10.00 21.62 16.48
N PHE A 152 8.79 21.09 16.65
CA PHE A 152 7.51 21.83 16.65
C PHE A 152 6.62 21.35 17.79
N SER A 153 5.57 22.11 18.12
CA SER A 153 4.64 21.74 19.20
C SER A 153 3.47 20.91 18.68
N ASN A 154 2.92 21.28 17.54
CA ASN A 154 1.79 20.64 16.89
C ASN A 154 2.02 20.59 15.38
N CYS A 155 1.35 19.65 14.72
CA CYS A 155 1.44 19.43 13.28
C CYS A 155 0.11 18.88 12.79
N HIS A 156 -0.33 19.28 11.59
CA HIS A 156 -1.58 18.78 11.02
C HIS A 156 -1.35 17.48 10.26
N THR A 157 -0.48 17.50 9.23
CA THR A 157 -0.15 16.33 8.41
C THR A 157 1.36 16.12 8.28
N VAL A 158 1.76 14.91 7.95
CA VAL A 158 3.15 14.51 7.70
C VAL A 158 3.24 13.73 6.40
N ASN A 159 4.28 14.02 5.61
CA ASN A 159 4.55 13.29 4.39
C ASN A 159 6.03 12.91 4.30
N VAL A 160 6.36 11.86 3.57
CA VAL A 160 7.74 11.41 3.36
C VAL A 160 8.05 11.31 1.87
N ASP A 161 9.28 11.67 1.47
CA ASP A 161 9.80 11.29 0.17
C ASP A 161 10.71 10.06 0.34
N PRO A 162 10.33 8.88 -0.17
CA PRO A 162 11.10 7.66 0.00
C PRO A 162 12.46 7.68 -0.71
N VAL A 163 12.68 8.62 -1.64
CA VAL A 163 13.93 8.76 -2.40
C VAL A 163 14.94 9.62 -1.63
N SER A 164 14.50 10.79 -1.16
CA SER A 164 15.36 11.73 -0.41
C SER A 164 15.55 11.32 1.04
N GLY A 165 14.55 10.66 1.63
CA GLY A 165 14.59 10.20 3.00
C GLY A 165 14.38 11.29 4.04
N TYR A 166 13.71 12.40 3.68
CA TYR A 166 13.27 13.44 4.60
C TYR A 166 11.80 13.26 4.97
N VAL A 167 11.45 13.85 6.12
CA VAL A 167 10.06 13.98 6.58
C VAL A 167 9.66 15.45 6.48
N TYR A 168 8.48 15.67 5.93
CA TYR A 168 7.86 16.98 5.74
C TYR A 168 6.64 17.07 6.65
N ALA A 169 6.63 18.07 7.52
CA ALA A 169 5.55 18.32 8.48
C ALA A 169 4.86 19.64 8.13
N TYR A 170 3.52 19.58 7.96
CA TYR A 170 2.70 20.70 7.52
C TYR A 170 1.74 21.16 8.61
N GLY A 171 1.27 22.40 8.49
CA GLY A 171 0.37 22.97 9.50
C GLY A 171 0.98 23.08 10.89
N THR A 172 2.31 23.16 10.99
CA THR A 172 3.02 23.27 12.26
C THR A 172 2.93 24.68 12.85
N ASN A 173 3.26 24.83 14.13
CA ASN A 173 3.41 26.14 14.76
C ASN A 173 4.76 26.81 14.42
N THR A 174 5.51 26.28 13.49
CA THR A 174 6.79 26.80 12.98
C THR A 174 6.66 27.16 11.49
N VAL A 175 7.63 27.82 10.91
CA VAL A 175 7.72 28.21 9.48
C VAL A 175 6.39 28.73 8.89
N GLY A 176 5.65 29.53 9.65
CA GLY A 176 4.38 30.08 9.20
C GLY A 176 3.23 29.07 8.99
N GLY A 177 3.44 27.79 9.31
CA GLY A 177 2.55 26.68 9.00
C GLY A 177 2.83 26.01 7.66
N GLY A 178 3.86 26.47 6.95
CA GLY A 178 4.35 25.85 5.71
C GLY A 178 5.21 24.60 5.97
N GLU A 179 6.15 24.34 5.06
CA GLU A 179 6.95 23.11 5.06
C GLU A 179 8.02 23.14 6.15
N HIS A 180 7.85 22.32 7.19
CA HIS A 180 8.89 22.07 8.20
C HIS A 180 9.58 20.75 7.89
N ILE A 181 10.87 20.79 7.51
CA ILE A 181 11.59 19.64 6.99
C ILE A 181 12.51 19.06 8.06
N VAL A 182 12.43 17.76 8.27
CA VAL A 182 13.17 17.01 9.28
C VAL A 182 14.09 15.99 8.61
N ASP A 183 15.40 16.07 8.93
CA ASP A 183 16.35 15.02 8.57
C ASP A 183 16.18 13.84 9.50
N VAL A 184 15.82 12.70 8.92
CA VAL A 184 15.61 11.41 9.59
C VAL A 184 16.61 10.34 9.12
N SER A 185 17.75 10.74 8.57
CA SER A 185 18.84 9.81 8.21
C SER A 185 19.32 8.98 9.42
N ASP A 186 19.22 9.55 10.62
CA ASP A 186 19.24 8.82 11.88
C ASP A 186 17.90 9.01 12.60
N PRO A 187 16.94 8.09 12.45
CA PRO A 187 15.63 8.22 13.05
C PRO A 187 15.61 8.28 14.59
N LEU A 188 16.71 7.86 15.23
CA LEU A 188 16.87 7.98 16.69
C LEU A 188 17.30 9.38 17.14
N ASN A 189 17.85 10.17 16.23
CA ASN A 189 18.33 11.53 16.45
C ASN A 189 17.90 12.47 15.33
N PRO A 190 16.59 12.65 15.09
CA PRO A 190 16.08 13.51 14.02
C PRO A 190 16.44 14.97 14.26
N THR A 191 16.75 15.70 13.18
CA THR A 191 17.17 17.10 13.26
C THR A 191 16.41 17.98 12.28
N TYR A 192 16.23 19.26 12.63
CA TYR A 192 15.67 20.25 11.70
C TYR A 192 16.61 20.46 10.51
N ALA A 193 16.12 20.22 9.32
CA ALA A 193 16.87 20.39 8.07
C ALA A 193 16.66 21.77 7.45
N GLY A 194 15.47 22.32 7.56
CA GLY A 194 15.07 23.58 6.96
C GLY A 194 13.58 23.68 6.76
N GLY A 195 13.13 24.61 5.94
CA GLY A 195 11.72 24.77 5.64
C GLY A 195 11.40 25.99 4.80
N TYR A 196 10.13 26.11 4.40
CA TYR A 196 9.64 27.21 3.58
C TYR A 196 8.40 27.85 4.21
N GLU A 197 8.48 29.11 4.58
CA GLU A 197 7.41 29.83 5.30
C GLU A 197 6.49 30.64 4.37
N ASN A 198 6.90 30.83 3.09
CA ASN A 198 6.18 31.71 2.16
C ASN A 198 5.02 31.01 1.46
N SER A 199 4.86 29.69 1.59
CA SER A 199 3.65 28.99 1.15
C SER A 199 2.40 29.55 1.84
N GLY A 200 2.51 29.90 3.11
CA GLY A 200 1.40 30.17 4.01
C GLY A 200 1.09 28.97 4.87
N TYR A 201 -0.17 28.77 5.25
CA TYR A 201 -0.59 27.57 5.98
C TYR A 201 -0.81 26.42 4.98
N THR A 202 0.08 25.46 4.99
CA THR A 202 -0.06 24.22 4.23
C THR A 202 -0.86 23.24 5.06
N HIS A 203 -2.05 22.87 4.56
CA HIS A 203 -2.89 21.88 5.20
C HIS A 203 -2.32 20.49 5.02
N ASP A 204 -2.05 20.12 3.77
CA ASP A 204 -1.40 18.88 3.38
C ASP A 204 -0.44 19.14 2.21
N GLY A 205 0.47 18.20 1.92
CA GLY A 205 1.43 18.34 0.86
C GLY A 205 1.89 16.99 0.31
N PHE A 206 2.39 17.03 -0.91
CA PHE A 206 2.98 15.90 -1.59
C PHE A 206 4.45 16.17 -1.86
N ALA A 207 5.34 15.52 -1.12
CA ALA A 207 6.80 15.63 -1.28
C ALA A 207 7.32 14.54 -2.24
N TRP A 208 8.19 14.92 -3.17
CA TRP A 208 8.57 14.06 -4.27
C TRP A 208 9.92 14.44 -4.86
N THR A 209 10.86 13.48 -4.93
CA THR A 209 12.04 13.60 -5.78
C THR A 209 11.60 13.50 -7.24
N TYR A 210 11.62 14.62 -7.94
CA TYR A 210 10.97 14.78 -9.23
C TYR A 210 11.57 13.90 -10.33
N ASP A 211 10.73 13.04 -10.87
CA ASP A 211 10.98 12.22 -12.05
C ASP A 211 9.80 12.29 -13.04
N GLY A 212 9.09 13.42 -13.02
CA GLY A 212 7.98 13.73 -13.91
C GLY A 212 8.43 14.22 -15.29
N PRO A 213 7.51 14.73 -16.14
CA PRO A 213 7.80 15.11 -17.53
C PRO A 213 8.59 16.41 -17.71
N ASP A 214 8.62 17.30 -16.71
CA ASP A 214 9.33 18.57 -16.78
C ASP A 214 10.85 18.36 -16.70
N ALA A 215 11.55 18.68 -17.80
CA ALA A 215 13.00 18.46 -17.90
C ALA A 215 13.83 19.43 -17.05
N ASP A 216 13.29 20.59 -16.70
CA ASP A 216 13.99 21.63 -15.97
C ASP A 216 14.09 21.31 -14.48
N HIS A 217 13.23 20.41 -13.97
CA HIS A 217 13.16 20.05 -12.56
C HIS A 217 13.62 18.61 -12.24
N GLN A 218 14.17 17.88 -13.21
CA GLN A 218 14.58 16.48 -13.01
C GLN A 218 15.55 16.29 -11.85
N GLY A 219 15.18 15.41 -10.90
CA GLY A 219 15.99 15.07 -9.72
C GLY A 219 15.97 16.12 -8.61
N GLN A 220 15.26 17.22 -8.77
CA GLN A 220 14.97 18.15 -7.68
C GLN A 220 13.98 17.52 -6.71
N GLU A 221 14.03 17.94 -5.48
CA GLU A 221 13.06 17.56 -4.46
C GLU A 221 11.99 18.64 -4.36
N ILE A 222 10.75 18.28 -4.66
CA ILE A 222 9.65 19.22 -4.82
C ILE A 222 8.53 18.90 -3.84
N VAL A 223 7.96 19.92 -3.25
CA VAL A 223 6.70 19.84 -2.50
C VAL A 223 5.61 20.52 -3.31
N ILE A 224 4.48 19.81 -3.47
CA ILE A 224 3.21 20.41 -3.91
C ILE A 224 2.39 20.62 -2.64
N ALA A 225 2.28 21.86 -2.20
CA ALA A 225 1.59 22.24 -0.98
C ALA A 225 0.12 22.59 -1.28
N CYS A 226 -0.81 21.91 -0.61
CA CYS A 226 -2.23 22.23 -0.60
C CYS A 226 -2.49 23.23 0.53
N ASN A 227 -2.65 24.49 0.19
CA ASN A 227 -2.91 25.54 1.16
C ASN A 227 -4.40 25.76 1.31
N GLY A 228 -4.94 25.28 2.42
CA GLY A 228 -6.33 25.46 2.78
C GLY A 228 -6.43 26.09 4.16
N ARG A 229 -7.02 27.26 4.25
CA ARG A 229 -7.39 27.87 5.53
C ARG A 229 -8.69 28.62 5.38
N SER A 230 -9.77 28.01 5.84
CA SER A 230 -11.12 28.56 5.77
C SER A 230 -11.16 30.07 6.03
N GLY A 231 -11.60 30.83 5.01
CA GLY A 231 -11.78 32.28 5.08
C GLY A 231 -10.49 33.10 4.93
N SER A 232 -9.44 32.56 4.38
CA SER A 232 -8.20 33.31 4.02
C SER A 232 -8.06 33.45 2.49
N ASP A 233 -7.39 34.53 2.04
CA ASP A 233 -7.02 34.73 0.63
C ASP A 233 -5.84 33.84 0.20
N ASN A 234 -5.53 32.77 0.96
CA ASN A 234 -4.34 31.93 0.78
C ASN A 234 -4.66 30.52 0.28
N ASP A 235 -5.91 30.27 -0.16
CA ASP A 235 -6.29 28.97 -0.71
C ASP A 235 -5.67 28.80 -2.11
N LYS A 236 -4.60 28.01 -2.21
CA LYS A 236 -3.84 27.80 -3.44
C LYS A 236 -2.99 26.54 -3.40
N LEU A 237 -2.59 26.03 -4.56
CA LEU A 237 -1.47 25.11 -4.69
C LEU A 237 -0.16 25.91 -4.79
N VAL A 238 0.87 25.47 -4.06
CA VAL A 238 2.21 26.05 -4.11
C VAL A 238 3.22 24.97 -4.45
N PHE A 239 4.05 25.23 -5.43
CA PHE A 239 5.11 24.32 -5.88
C PHE A 239 6.44 24.87 -5.41
N VAL A 240 7.15 24.13 -4.57
CA VAL A 240 8.38 24.55 -3.90
C VAL A 240 9.51 23.60 -4.22
N ASP A 241 10.61 24.09 -4.74
CA ASP A 241 11.88 23.37 -4.78
C ASP A 241 12.51 23.41 -3.38
N VAL A 242 12.57 22.24 -2.76
CA VAL A 242 13.13 22.02 -1.42
C VAL A 242 14.43 21.21 -1.47
N THR A 243 15.11 21.16 -2.62
CA THR A 243 16.39 20.45 -2.80
C THR A 243 17.44 20.96 -1.81
N ASP A 244 17.60 22.29 -1.69
CA ASP A 244 18.32 22.90 -0.58
C ASP A 244 17.33 23.27 0.54
N LYS A 245 17.28 22.46 1.59
CA LYS A 245 16.34 22.64 2.71
C LYS A 245 16.48 23.97 3.42
N THR A 246 17.66 24.60 3.32
CA THR A 246 17.97 25.89 3.98
C THR A 246 17.71 27.10 3.09
N ASP A 247 17.49 26.89 1.79
CA ASP A 247 17.21 27.91 0.80
C ASP A 247 16.18 27.44 -0.24
N CYS A 248 15.00 27.04 0.26
CA CYS A 248 13.89 26.59 -0.57
C CYS A 248 13.40 27.68 -1.52
N GLN A 249 13.05 27.33 -2.76
CA GLN A 249 12.67 28.26 -3.80
C GLN A 249 11.24 28.03 -4.29
N LEU A 250 10.48 29.11 -4.47
CA LEU A 250 9.19 29.03 -5.15
C LEU A 250 9.40 28.68 -6.63
N ILE A 251 8.75 27.62 -7.11
CA ILE A 251 8.66 27.30 -8.53
C ILE A 251 7.45 28.02 -9.12
N GLY A 252 6.26 27.78 -8.58
CA GLY A 252 5.03 28.35 -9.06
C GLY A 252 3.89 28.24 -8.04
N GLU A 253 2.82 28.93 -8.32
CA GLU A 253 1.60 28.83 -7.53
C GLU A 253 0.37 28.92 -8.43
N TYR A 254 -0.68 28.22 -8.05
CA TYR A 254 -1.97 28.30 -8.70
C TYR A 254 -3.01 28.78 -7.69
N ASP A 255 -3.64 29.92 -8.04
CA ASP A 255 -4.67 30.57 -7.24
C ASP A 255 -5.98 30.55 -8.01
N TYR A 256 -7.07 30.25 -7.33
CA TYR A 256 -8.42 30.26 -7.89
C TYR A 256 -9.03 31.64 -8.13
N ASN A 257 -8.27 32.71 -8.13
CA ASN A 257 -8.72 34.07 -8.25
C ASN A 257 -9.80 34.25 -9.35
N GLY A 258 -11.07 34.21 -8.95
CA GLY A 258 -12.24 34.47 -9.77
C GLY A 258 -13.09 33.29 -10.18
N GLN A 259 -12.79 32.07 -9.77
CA GLN A 259 -13.68 30.92 -9.93
C GLN A 259 -14.44 30.67 -8.62
N ALA A 260 -15.65 31.16 -8.57
CA ALA A 260 -16.43 31.42 -7.38
C ALA A 260 -17.00 30.15 -6.75
N THR A 261 -16.24 29.23 -6.19
CA THR A 261 -16.83 28.19 -5.32
C THR A 261 -15.83 27.30 -4.60
N ILE A 262 -14.57 27.66 -4.49
CA ILE A 262 -13.58 26.84 -3.85
C ILE A 262 -13.08 27.53 -2.61
N GLY A 263 -12.98 26.78 -1.56
CA GLY A 263 -12.72 27.34 -0.28
C GLY A 263 -11.63 26.66 0.54
N TYR A 264 -11.13 25.46 0.10
CA TYR A 264 -10.20 24.74 0.92
C TYR A 264 -9.41 23.69 0.14
N PHE A 265 -8.24 24.03 -0.39
CA PHE A 265 -7.31 23.08 -0.99
C PHE A 265 -6.83 22.11 0.09
N HIS A 266 -7.47 20.94 0.14
CA HIS A 266 -7.31 20.03 1.26
C HIS A 266 -6.11 19.12 1.08
N GLN A 267 -6.17 18.19 0.13
CA GLN A 267 -5.18 17.15 -0.09
C GLN A 267 -5.20 16.73 -1.57
N GLY A 268 -4.07 16.26 -2.09
CA GLY A 268 -4.00 15.78 -3.45
C GLY A 268 -2.87 14.81 -3.70
N TRP A 269 -2.92 14.14 -4.84
CA TRP A 269 -1.93 13.14 -5.25
C TRP A 269 -1.64 13.20 -6.75
N ILE A 270 -0.44 12.76 -7.16
CA ILE A 270 -0.06 12.68 -8.58
C ILE A 270 -0.63 11.43 -9.24
N THR A 271 -1.00 11.53 -10.52
CA THR A 271 -1.37 10.38 -11.35
C THR A 271 -0.15 9.49 -11.66
N LYS A 272 -0.37 8.22 -12.04
CA LYS A 272 0.68 7.26 -12.42
C LYS A 272 1.65 7.82 -13.47
N ASN A 273 1.16 8.55 -14.46
CA ASN A 273 1.97 9.16 -15.51
C ASN A 273 2.66 10.47 -15.11
N LYS A 274 2.45 10.94 -13.86
CA LYS A 274 3.07 12.13 -13.27
C LYS A 274 2.83 13.43 -14.04
N ARG A 275 1.73 13.48 -14.80
CA ARG A 275 1.34 14.64 -15.61
C ARG A 275 0.25 15.47 -14.98
N TYR A 276 -0.47 14.88 -14.04
CA TYR A 276 -1.61 15.52 -13.39
C TYR A 276 -1.50 15.37 -11.87
N PHE A 277 -1.87 16.42 -11.18
CA PHE A 277 -2.14 16.43 -9.76
C PHE A 277 -3.65 16.50 -9.57
N LEU A 278 -4.19 15.56 -8.84
CA LEU A 278 -5.60 15.50 -8.48
C LEU A 278 -5.77 16.00 -7.05
N MET A 279 -6.77 16.83 -6.79
CA MET A 279 -6.92 17.51 -5.50
C MET A 279 -8.39 17.59 -5.11
N ASN A 280 -8.66 17.38 -3.84
CA ASN A 280 -9.98 17.53 -3.23
C ASN A 280 -10.09 18.87 -2.49
N ASP A 281 -11.27 19.51 -2.57
CA ASP A 281 -11.63 20.72 -1.82
C ASP A 281 -12.67 20.36 -0.76
N GLU A 282 -12.27 20.29 0.49
CA GLU A 282 -13.10 19.78 1.59
C GLU A 282 -14.35 20.63 1.89
N LEU A 283 -14.47 21.83 1.34
CA LEU A 283 -15.56 22.75 1.71
C LEU A 283 -16.51 23.11 0.55
N ASP A 284 -16.24 22.72 -0.68
CA ASP A 284 -17.04 23.17 -1.82
C ASP A 284 -18.43 22.52 -1.88
N GLU A 285 -18.63 21.29 -1.35
CA GLU A 285 -19.95 20.67 -1.24
C GLU A 285 -20.87 21.37 -0.24
N MET A 286 -20.29 22.11 0.70
CA MET A 286 -21.06 22.92 1.66
C MET A 286 -21.60 24.20 1.01
N ALA A 287 -21.06 24.60 -0.15
CA ALA A 287 -21.57 25.69 -0.93
C ALA A 287 -22.86 25.28 -1.67
N LEU A 288 -23.74 26.26 -1.95
CA LEU A 288 -24.93 26.01 -2.75
C LEU A 288 -24.65 26.25 -4.23
N GLY A 289 -25.03 25.31 -5.07
CA GLY A 289 -25.04 25.47 -6.53
C GLY A 289 -26.00 26.55 -7.00
N ASN A 290 -26.02 26.82 -8.30
CA ASN A 290 -26.92 27.82 -8.92
C ASN A 290 -28.42 27.49 -8.73
N ASP A 291 -28.74 26.21 -8.54
CA ASP A 291 -30.08 25.68 -8.25
C ASP A 291 -30.39 25.61 -6.74
N GLN A 292 -29.51 26.14 -5.90
CA GLN A 292 -29.59 26.10 -4.44
C GLN A 292 -29.47 24.68 -3.85
N GLN A 293 -28.85 23.76 -4.59
CA GLN A 293 -28.47 22.45 -4.09
C GLN A 293 -26.96 22.42 -3.78
N PRO A 294 -26.50 21.61 -2.82
CA PRO A 294 -25.06 21.37 -2.59
C PRO A 294 -24.42 20.79 -3.86
N TYR A 295 -23.15 21.07 -4.06
CA TYR A 295 -22.36 20.40 -5.10
C TYR A 295 -22.17 18.92 -4.73
N GLY A 296 -21.85 18.07 -5.71
CA GLY A 296 -21.31 16.74 -5.47
C GLY A 296 -19.82 16.82 -5.16
N THR A 297 -19.25 15.73 -4.65
CA THR A 297 -17.79 15.60 -4.43
C THR A 297 -17.01 15.96 -5.70
N ARG A 298 -15.94 16.75 -5.57
CA ARG A 298 -15.19 17.23 -6.73
C ARG A 298 -13.71 16.92 -6.65
N THR A 299 -13.24 16.12 -7.61
CA THR A 299 -11.81 15.90 -7.80
C THR A 299 -11.30 16.88 -8.86
N HIS A 300 -10.55 17.88 -8.44
CA HIS A 300 -9.96 18.91 -9.29
C HIS A 300 -8.72 18.38 -10.01
N ILE A 301 -8.54 18.74 -11.28
CA ILE A 301 -7.50 18.22 -12.17
C ILE A 301 -6.56 19.35 -12.56
N PHE A 302 -5.30 19.22 -12.15
CA PHE A 302 -4.24 20.17 -12.52
C PHE A 302 -3.22 19.48 -13.42
N ASN A 303 -2.90 20.10 -14.53
CA ASN A 303 -1.83 19.65 -15.41
C ASN A 303 -0.50 20.22 -14.88
N ILE A 304 0.37 19.31 -14.48
CA ILE A 304 1.69 19.59 -13.90
C ILE A 304 2.84 19.15 -14.82
N THR A 305 2.59 19.10 -16.13
CA THR A 305 3.64 18.76 -17.12
C THR A 305 4.72 19.83 -17.25
N ASP A 306 4.43 21.05 -16.83
CA ASP A 306 5.31 22.22 -16.71
C ASP A 306 5.01 22.84 -15.34
N LEU A 307 5.93 22.68 -14.39
CA LEU A 307 5.74 23.10 -13.00
C LEU A 307 5.80 24.62 -12.82
N ASP A 308 6.44 25.33 -13.75
CA ASP A 308 6.47 26.80 -13.78
C ASP A 308 5.15 27.40 -14.32
N ASN A 309 4.33 26.58 -15.04
CA ASN A 309 3.09 27.00 -15.69
C ASN A 309 1.97 25.97 -15.50
N VAL A 310 1.65 25.63 -14.27
CA VAL A 310 0.56 24.69 -13.94
C VAL A 310 -0.77 25.22 -14.45
N THR A 311 -1.58 24.36 -15.07
CA THR A 311 -2.90 24.71 -15.59
C THR A 311 -4.01 23.89 -14.98
N TYR A 312 -5.15 24.52 -14.74
CA TYR A 312 -6.35 23.86 -14.28
C TYR A 312 -7.16 23.34 -15.46
N GLU A 313 -7.42 22.04 -15.49
CA GLU A 313 -8.10 21.35 -16.60
C GLU A 313 -9.59 21.11 -16.32
N GLY A 314 -10.09 21.45 -15.14
CA GLY A 314 -11.46 21.20 -14.71
C GLY A 314 -11.54 20.23 -13.53
N PHE A 315 -12.70 19.61 -13.38
CA PHE A 315 -12.95 18.67 -12.28
C PHE A 315 -13.88 17.53 -12.71
N TYR A 316 -13.77 16.43 -12.01
CA TYR A 316 -14.80 15.38 -11.96
C TYR A 316 -15.80 15.75 -10.87
N GLU A 317 -17.09 15.61 -11.12
CA GLU A 317 -18.13 15.77 -10.10
C GLU A 317 -18.84 14.43 -9.87
N GLY A 318 -18.75 13.95 -8.65
CA GLY A 318 -19.45 12.75 -8.20
C GLY A 318 -20.95 12.96 -8.03
N THR A 319 -21.66 11.89 -7.77
CA THR A 319 -23.14 11.94 -7.61
C THR A 319 -23.60 12.14 -6.18
N SER A 320 -22.68 12.00 -5.21
CA SER A 320 -22.96 12.18 -3.78
C SER A 320 -22.72 13.63 -3.36
N PRO A 321 -23.60 14.25 -2.56
CA PRO A 321 -23.36 15.56 -1.97
C PRO A 321 -22.51 15.50 -0.70
N SER A 322 -21.90 14.36 -0.38
CA SER A 322 -21.00 14.20 0.76
C SER A 322 -19.71 15.00 0.53
N ILE A 323 -19.07 15.39 1.60
CA ILE A 323 -17.78 16.08 1.54
C ILE A 323 -16.70 15.10 1.09
N ASP A 324 -15.85 15.49 0.12
CA ASP A 324 -14.62 14.76 -0.17
C ASP A 324 -13.49 15.14 0.80
N HIS A 325 -12.46 14.29 0.90
CA HIS A 325 -11.41 14.50 1.89
C HIS A 325 -10.04 14.07 1.38
N ASN A 326 -9.60 12.84 1.62
CA ASN A 326 -8.29 12.35 1.20
C ASN A 326 -8.37 11.48 -0.04
N LEU A 327 -7.39 11.59 -0.93
CA LEU A 327 -7.27 10.74 -2.10
C LEU A 327 -5.85 10.20 -2.27
N TYR A 328 -5.75 8.99 -2.80
CA TYR A 328 -4.47 8.32 -3.09
C TYR A 328 -4.54 7.64 -4.46
N ALA A 329 -3.47 7.74 -5.25
CA ALA A 329 -3.40 7.11 -6.56
C ALA A 329 -2.61 5.79 -6.49
N LEU A 330 -3.21 4.71 -6.97
CA LEU A 330 -2.55 3.43 -7.19
C LEU A 330 -2.83 2.95 -8.62
N ASP A 331 -1.79 2.83 -9.43
CA ASP A 331 -1.90 2.60 -10.87
C ASP A 331 -2.81 3.64 -11.54
N GLN A 332 -3.84 3.21 -12.28
CA GLN A 332 -4.80 4.11 -12.94
C GLN A 332 -6.00 4.45 -12.04
N PHE A 333 -6.01 4.00 -10.80
CA PHE A 333 -7.14 4.19 -9.91
C PHE A 333 -6.83 5.21 -8.82
N ILE A 334 -7.81 6.09 -8.57
CA ILE A 334 -7.79 7.07 -7.48
C ILE A 334 -8.76 6.59 -6.42
N TYR A 335 -8.27 6.42 -5.21
CA TYR A 335 -9.03 5.98 -4.04
C TYR A 335 -9.34 7.19 -3.18
N GLU A 336 -10.59 7.59 -3.12
CA GLU A 336 -11.05 8.75 -2.37
C GLU A 336 -11.79 8.35 -1.10
N SER A 337 -11.58 9.13 -0.06
CA SER A 337 -12.31 9.04 1.21
C SER A 337 -13.29 10.20 1.27
N ASN A 338 -14.56 9.92 1.03
CA ASN A 338 -15.58 10.96 0.86
C ASN A 338 -16.57 10.93 2.02
N TYR A 339 -16.09 11.18 3.24
CA TYR A 339 -16.85 11.19 4.49
C TYR A 339 -18.04 10.23 4.48
N ARG A 340 -19.28 10.75 4.34
CA ARG A 340 -20.52 9.97 4.44
C ARG A 340 -20.84 9.10 3.23
N SER A 341 -20.16 9.30 2.13
CA SER A 341 -20.34 8.43 0.96
C SER A 341 -19.28 7.32 0.87
N GLY A 342 -18.39 7.22 1.83
CA GLY A 342 -17.47 6.09 1.94
C GLY A 342 -16.22 6.22 1.07
N VAL A 343 -15.62 5.07 0.76
CA VAL A 343 -14.50 4.99 -0.19
C VAL A 343 -15.04 4.93 -1.61
N ARG A 344 -14.51 5.80 -2.48
CA ARG A 344 -14.81 5.84 -3.91
C ARG A 344 -13.56 5.53 -4.71
N VAL A 345 -13.71 4.85 -5.84
CA VAL A 345 -12.57 4.53 -6.72
C VAL A 345 -12.87 5.05 -8.12
N LEU A 346 -12.04 5.98 -8.57
CA LEU A 346 -12.14 6.58 -9.89
C LEU A 346 -11.07 5.99 -10.83
N ASP A 347 -11.46 5.68 -12.05
CA ASP A 347 -10.54 5.34 -13.14
C ASP A 347 -10.06 6.63 -13.79
N ALA A 348 -8.75 6.88 -13.73
CA ALA A 348 -8.10 8.10 -14.23
C ALA A 348 -7.44 7.91 -15.61
N ILE A 349 -7.68 6.81 -16.31
CA ILE A 349 -7.01 6.52 -17.58
C ILE A 349 -7.28 7.58 -18.66
N ARG A 350 -8.38 8.33 -18.51
CA ARG A 350 -8.79 9.42 -19.40
C ARG A 350 -8.62 10.81 -18.77
N VAL A 351 -7.78 10.93 -17.77
CA VAL A 351 -7.53 12.20 -17.08
C VAL A 351 -7.03 13.30 -18.04
N ALA A 352 -6.30 12.94 -19.10
CA ALA A 352 -5.87 13.86 -20.17
C ALA A 352 -7.05 14.50 -20.94
N GLU A 353 -8.23 13.94 -20.86
CA GLU A 353 -9.47 14.46 -21.43
C GLU A 353 -10.37 15.10 -20.35
N SER A 354 -9.82 15.34 -19.16
CA SER A 354 -10.52 15.79 -17.94
C SER A 354 -11.71 14.89 -17.59
N GLN A 355 -11.55 13.58 -17.81
CA GLN A 355 -12.57 12.58 -17.54
C GLN A 355 -12.06 11.55 -16.55
N LEU A 356 -12.73 11.47 -15.41
CA LEU A 356 -12.61 10.39 -14.45
C LEU A 356 -13.93 9.60 -14.45
N ASN A 357 -13.87 8.32 -14.08
CA ASN A 357 -15.04 7.45 -14.07
C ASN A 357 -15.08 6.62 -12.80
N GLU A 358 -16.13 6.73 -11.99
CA GLU A 358 -16.28 5.92 -10.79
C GLU A 358 -16.51 4.44 -11.16
N VAL A 359 -15.60 3.59 -10.75
CA VAL A 359 -15.56 2.15 -11.09
C VAL A 359 -15.87 1.23 -9.92
N ALA A 360 -15.66 1.70 -8.69
CA ALA A 360 -16.00 0.97 -7.47
C ALA A 360 -16.36 1.94 -6.33
N PHE A 361 -17.08 1.44 -5.34
CA PHE A 361 -17.27 2.14 -4.07
C PHE A 361 -17.65 1.19 -2.94
N PHE A 362 -17.41 1.64 -1.71
CA PHE A 362 -17.90 1.03 -0.49
C PHE A 362 -18.36 2.12 0.47
N ASP A 363 -19.65 2.18 0.75
CA ASP A 363 -20.23 3.17 1.64
C ASP A 363 -20.16 2.69 3.08
N LEU A 364 -19.28 3.33 3.87
CA LEU A 364 -19.07 3.01 5.28
C LEU A 364 -20.12 3.66 6.20
N TYR A 365 -20.90 4.61 5.67
CA TYR A 365 -21.87 5.40 6.43
C TYR A 365 -23.24 5.41 5.73
N PRO A 366 -23.96 4.28 5.71
CA PRO A 366 -25.15 4.08 4.87
C PRO A 366 -26.39 4.87 5.32
N GLU A 367 -26.31 5.67 6.39
CA GLU A 367 -27.47 6.42 6.90
C GLU A 367 -27.87 7.58 6.01
N ASN A 368 -26.93 8.30 5.41
CA ASN A 368 -27.14 9.40 4.48
C ASN A 368 -25.82 9.99 3.95
N ASP A 369 -25.90 10.69 2.83
CA ASP A 369 -24.79 11.35 2.13
C ASP A 369 -24.77 12.88 2.35
N ASN A 370 -25.33 13.41 3.42
CA ASN A 370 -25.32 14.84 3.66
C ASN A 370 -23.88 15.37 3.82
N ALA A 371 -23.62 16.60 3.33
CA ALA A 371 -22.35 17.29 3.51
C ALA A 371 -22.07 17.59 5.00
N GLN A 372 -21.44 16.68 5.69
CA GLN A 372 -21.07 16.78 7.10
C GLN A 372 -19.82 15.93 7.38
N PHE A 373 -19.01 16.40 8.33
CA PHE A 373 -17.76 15.79 8.78
C PHE A 373 -18.03 14.56 9.67
N SER A 374 -18.35 13.43 9.07
CA SER A 374 -18.49 12.12 9.74
C SER A 374 -18.46 11.00 8.69
N GLY A 375 -18.12 9.78 9.08
CA GLY A 375 -17.91 8.66 8.19
C GLY A 375 -16.43 8.51 7.84
N THR A 376 -16.11 8.34 6.57
CA THR A 376 -14.77 7.99 6.09
C THR A 376 -13.80 9.16 6.17
N TRP A 377 -12.73 9.00 6.97
CA TRP A 377 -11.67 10.00 7.08
C TRP A 377 -10.55 9.78 6.06
N SER A 378 -9.95 8.61 6.07
CA SER A 378 -8.81 8.28 5.22
C SER A 378 -8.89 6.84 4.72
N ASN A 379 -8.08 6.53 3.69
CA ASN A 379 -7.90 5.17 3.18
C ASN A 379 -6.43 4.92 2.85
N TYR A 380 -6.04 3.64 2.74
CA TYR A 380 -4.70 3.23 2.32
C TYR A 380 -4.79 2.04 1.36
N PRO A 381 -4.51 2.23 0.05
CA PRO A 381 -4.69 1.19 -0.97
C PRO A 381 -3.42 0.39 -1.30
N TYR A 382 -2.25 0.70 -0.72
CA TYR A 382 -0.95 0.23 -1.21
C TYR A 382 -0.48 -1.12 -0.63
N LEU A 383 -1.30 -1.82 0.18
CA LEU A 383 -0.90 -3.14 0.66
C LEU A 383 -0.85 -4.16 -0.48
N PRO A 384 0.24 -4.95 -0.62
CA PRO A 384 0.41 -5.91 -1.71
C PRO A 384 -0.66 -7.01 -1.81
N SER A 385 -1.41 -7.27 -0.73
CA SER A 385 -2.59 -8.16 -0.78
C SER A 385 -3.74 -7.58 -1.61
N GLY A 386 -3.68 -6.29 -1.95
CA GLY A 386 -4.72 -5.54 -2.69
C GLY A 386 -5.96 -5.24 -1.85
N ILE A 387 -5.84 -5.29 -0.53
CA ILE A 387 -6.88 -4.76 0.37
C ILE A 387 -6.72 -3.25 0.49
N VAL A 388 -7.82 -2.57 0.78
CA VAL A 388 -7.86 -1.16 1.13
C VAL A 388 -8.27 -1.04 2.59
N LEU A 389 -7.46 -0.34 3.37
CA LEU A 389 -7.80 0.04 4.72
C LEU A 389 -8.60 1.35 4.65
N ALA A 390 -9.66 1.48 5.42
CA ALA A 390 -10.43 2.71 5.49
C ALA A 390 -10.89 2.97 6.92
N THR A 391 -10.83 4.23 7.35
CA THR A 391 -11.30 4.65 8.67
C THR A 391 -12.68 5.28 8.59
N SER A 392 -13.55 4.93 9.54
CA SER A 392 -14.77 5.66 9.84
C SER A 392 -14.61 6.36 11.18
N MET A 393 -14.73 7.68 11.19
CA MET A 393 -14.39 8.53 12.34
C MET A 393 -14.86 7.99 13.68
N TYR A 394 -16.12 7.57 13.77
CA TYR A 394 -16.76 7.19 15.04
C TYR A 394 -17.10 5.70 15.14
N ASP A 395 -16.81 4.90 14.09
CA ASP A 395 -17.17 3.48 14.06
C ASP A 395 -15.94 2.58 14.19
N GLY A 396 -14.80 2.95 13.57
CA GLY A 396 -13.57 2.17 13.61
C GLY A 396 -12.91 2.01 12.24
N MET A 397 -12.42 0.80 11.91
CA MET A 397 -11.70 0.51 10.67
C MET A 397 -12.43 -0.53 9.83
N PHE A 398 -12.49 -0.28 8.53
CA PHE A 398 -12.95 -1.21 7.51
C PHE A 398 -11.77 -1.73 6.70
N ILE A 399 -11.77 -3.01 6.44
CA ILE A 399 -10.87 -3.67 5.49
C ILE A 399 -11.73 -4.11 4.34
N VAL A 400 -11.53 -3.50 3.17
CA VAL A 400 -12.30 -3.81 1.97
C VAL A 400 -11.37 -4.26 0.85
N LYS A 401 -11.90 -4.92 -0.16
CA LYS A 401 -11.11 -5.41 -1.30
C LYS A 401 -11.78 -5.07 -2.61
N PRO A 402 -11.15 -4.24 -3.46
CA PRO A 402 -11.64 -3.96 -4.80
C PRO A 402 -11.67 -5.24 -5.66
N THR A 403 -12.72 -5.36 -6.46
CA THR A 403 -12.94 -6.45 -7.42
C THR A 403 -13.17 -5.92 -8.83
N ILE A 404 -12.55 -4.77 -9.16
CA ILE A 404 -12.67 -4.07 -10.45
C ILE A 404 -12.22 -4.96 -11.59
N ILE A 405 -11.02 -5.54 -11.46
CA ILE A 405 -10.45 -6.55 -12.33
C ILE A 405 -9.99 -7.71 -11.46
N THR A 406 -10.48 -8.91 -11.72
CA THR A 406 -10.10 -10.11 -10.99
C THR A 406 -9.57 -11.19 -11.93
N THR A 407 -8.75 -12.08 -11.41
CA THR A 407 -8.22 -13.22 -12.15
C THR A 407 -8.69 -14.51 -11.51
N SER A 408 -9.04 -15.51 -12.31
CA SER A 408 -9.37 -16.84 -11.80
C SER A 408 -8.19 -17.52 -11.11
N GLN A 409 -6.98 -17.12 -11.50
CA GLN A 409 -5.70 -17.54 -10.92
C GLN A 409 -4.65 -16.46 -11.20
N ASN A 410 -3.80 -16.17 -10.25
CA ASN A 410 -2.69 -15.20 -10.40
C ASN A 410 -1.32 -15.79 -10.04
N SER A 411 -1.25 -17.08 -9.70
CA SER A 411 -0.01 -17.77 -9.33
C SER A 411 0.06 -19.16 -9.95
N TRP A 412 1.20 -19.49 -10.53
CA TRP A 412 1.44 -20.79 -11.20
C TRP A 412 2.80 -21.36 -10.84
N GLU A 413 2.84 -22.69 -10.73
CA GLU A 413 4.06 -23.49 -10.77
C GLU A 413 4.05 -24.29 -12.08
N LEU A 414 4.91 -23.92 -13.04
CA LEU A 414 4.90 -24.43 -14.40
C LEU A 414 6.12 -25.35 -14.61
N CYS A 415 5.90 -26.66 -14.49
CA CYS A 415 6.93 -27.69 -14.66
C CYS A 415 6.89 -28.34 -16.05
N ASP A 416 5.86 -28.09 -16.85
CA ASP A 416 5.76 -28.44 -18.26
C ASP A 416 5.53 -27.18 -19.10
N THR A 417 5.93 -27.23 -20.34
CA THR A 417 6.06 -26.09 -21.24
C THR A 417 4.79 -25.82 -22.05
N GLN A 418 3.63 -26.21 -21.52
CA GLN A 418 2.35 -26.01 -22.21
C GLN A 418 1.82 -24.58 -21.96
N ASP A 419 1.04 -24.13 -22.94
CA ASP A 419 0.29 -22.87 -22.77
C ASP A 419 -0.66 -22.95 -21.58
N VAL A 420 -0.77 -21.85 -20.84
CA VAL A 420 -1.68 -21.72 -19.69
C VAL A 420 -2.86 -20.87 -20.10
N VAL A 421 -4.06 -21.34 -19.82
CA VAL A 421 -5.29 -20.58 -20.05
C VAL A 421 -5.93 -20.26 -18.69
N PHE A 422 -6.26 -19.01 -18.48
CA PHE A 422 -6.98 -18.53 -17.29
C PHE A 422 -7.99 -17.46 -17.68
N GLU A 423 -8.83 -17.07 -16.77
CA GLU A 423 -9.85 -16.05 -16.98
C GLU A 423 -9.53 -14.79 -16.17
N ILE A 424 -9.76 -13.65 -16.80
CA ILE A 424 -9.89 -12.36 -16.13
C ILE A 424 -11.36 -11.96 -16.18
N ASP A 425 -11.87 -11.40 -15.09
CA ASP A 425 -13.22 -10.85 -15.03
C ASP A 425 -13.12 -9.34 -14.81
N ILE A 426 -13.66 -8.58 -15.76
CA ILE A 426 -13.69 -7.12 -15.73
C ILE A 426 -15.06 -6.69 -15.27
N ASN A 427 -15.16 -6.30 -14.00
CA ASN A 427 -16.42 -6.00 -13.33
C ASN A 427 -16.84 -4.51 -13.46
N ALA A 428 -15.96 -3.66 -14.01
CA ALA A 428 -16.19 -2.24 -14.13
C ALA A 428 -16.22 -1.78 -15.59
N ASN A 429 -16.86 -0.64 -15.83
CA ASN A 429 -16.86 0.04 -17.13
C ASN A 429 -15.54 0.82 -17.28
N LEU A 430 -14.50 0.14 -17.73
CA LEU A 430 -13.18 0.71 -17.97
C LEU A 430 -13.10 1.43 -19.33
N ALA A 431 -11.93 1.96 -19.66
CA ALA A 431 -11.67 2.67 -20.91
C ALA A 431 -11.50 1.71 -22.11
N PHE A 432 -12.56 1.02 -22.51
CA PHE A 432 -12.55 0.12 -23.65
C PHE A 432 -12.33 0.84 -25.00
N PRO A 433 -11.78 0.16 -26.05
CA PRO A 433 -11.31 -1.23 -26.04
C PRO A 433 -9.95 -1.41 -25.39
N LEU A 434 -9.68 -2.63 -24.86
CA LEU A 434 -8.41 -3.01 -24.26
C LEU A 434 -7.75 -4.14 -25.04
N THR A 435 -6.41 -4.10 -25.15
CA THR A 435 -5.58 -5.16 -25.69
C THR A 435 -4.73 -5.78 -24.60
N VAL A 436 -4.40 -7.07 -24.72
CA VAL A 436 -3.69 -7.83 -23.67
C VAL A 436 -2.25 -8.10 -24.11
N SER A 437 -1.30 -7.87 -23.22
CA SER A 437 0.11 -8.26 -23.35
C SER A 437 0.67 -8.75 -22.02
N LEU A 438 1.91 -9.27 -22.03
CA LEU A 438 2.64 -9.70 -20.84
C LEU A 438 3.99 -9.01 -20.83
N GLU A 439 4.40 -8.48 -19.66
CA GLU A 439 5.67 -7.85 -19.44
C GLU A 439 6.45 -8.51 -18.30
N GLY A 440 7.79 -8.56 -18.39
CA GLY A 440 8.65 -9.07 -17.32
C GLY A 440 8.85 -10.60 -17.32
N MET A 441 8.49 -11.31 -18.41
CA MET A 441 8.74 -12.75 -18.54
C MET A 441 9.04 -13.16 -20.00
N GLU A 442 9.81 -12.39 -20.74
CA GLU A 442 10.15 -12.69 -22.13
C GLU A 442 10.94 -14.02 -22.26
N PRO A 443 10.72 -14.83 -23.30
CA PRO A 443 9.91 -14.62 -24.50
C PRO A 443 8.43 -15.03 -24.37
N ALA A 444 7.92 -15.29 -23.17
CA ALA A 444 6.50 -15.57 -22.98
C ALA A 444 5.63 -14.36 -23.36
N THR A 445 4.43 -14.64 -23.82
CA THR A 445 3.44 -13.64 -24.22
C THR A 445 2.07 -13.97 -23.67
N ALA A 446 1.24 -12.94 -23.44
CA ALA A 446 -0.17 -13.10 -23.16
C ALA A 446 -1.00 -12.69 -24.38
N THR A 447 -2.04 -13.44 -24.68
CA THR A 447 -2.97 -13.14 -25.77
C THR A 447 -4.42 -13.34 -25.32
N ALA A 448 -5.30 -12.46 -25.78
CA ALA A 448 -6.75 -12.57 -25.65
C ALA A 448 -7.41 -11.91 -26.85
N GLN A 449 -8.72 -12.06 -26.99
CA GLN A 449 -9.50 -11.23 -27.90
C GLN A 449 -9.49 -9.78 -27.39
N THR A 450 -9.58 -8.81 -28.31
CA THR A 450 -9.76 -7.40 -27.93
C THR A 450 -11.00 -7.28 -27.03
N ILE A 451 -10.81 -6.70 -25.85
CA ILE A 451 -11.85 -6.58 -24.84
C ILE A 451 -12.63 -5.28 -25.12
N THR A 452 -13.90 -5.41 -25.40
CA THR A 452 -14.75 -4.26 -25.81
C THR A 452 -15.82 -3.89 -24.80
N ALA A 453 -15.97 -4.68 -23.74
CA ALA A 453 -16.96 -4.48 -22.67
C ALA A 453 -16.57 -5.27 -21.42
N GLN A 454 -17.25 -5.00 -20.32
CA GLN A 454 -17.21 -5.79 -19.09
C GLN A 454 -17.50 -7.27 -19.35
N GLY A 455 -16.98 -8.15 -18.49
CA GLY A 455 -17.25 -9.58 -18.47
C GLY A 455 -15.98 -10.43 -18.42
N VAL A 456 -16.20 -11.72 -18.49
CA VAL A 456 -15.14 -12.72 -18.41
C VAL A 456 -14.43 -12.86 -19.76
N VAL A 457 -13.11 -12.80 -19.73
CA VAL A 457 -12.23 -12.94 -20.90
C VAL A 457 -11.19 -14.01 -20.64
N GLN A 458 -11.03 -14.94 -21.59
CA GLN A 458 -9.95 -15.92 -21.53
C GLN A 458 -8.64 -15.32 -22.01
N VAL A 459 -7.59 -15.51 -21.21
CA VAL A 459 -6.21 -15.12 -21.51
C VAL A 459 -5.37 -16.39 -21.67
N THR A 460 -4.55 -16.42 -22.70
CA THR A 460 -3.59 -17.51 -22.93
C THR A 460 -2.17 -17.00 -22.76
N LEU A 461 -1.41 -17.60 -21.83
CA LEU A 461 0.05 -17.42 -21.74
C LEU A 461 0.74 -18.47 -22.61
N SER A 462 1.56 -18.02 -23.54
CA SER A 462 2.27 -18.86 -24.51
C SER A 462 3.77 -18.55 -24.51
N GLY A 463 4.58 -19.44 -25.11
CA GLY A 463 6.01 -19.24 -25.22
C GLY A 463 6.79 -19.55 -23.95
N ILE A 464 6.16 -20.16 -22.97
CA ILE A 464 6.73 -20.49 -21.64
C ILE A 464 7.98 -21.38 -21.78
N GLN A 465 8.04 -22.24 -22.77
CA GLN A 465 9.19 -23.10 -23.05
C GLN A 465 10.49 -22.34 -23.37
N GLY A 466 10.40 -21.08 -23.72
CA GLY A 466 11.56 -20.22 -23.97
C GLY A 466 12.06 -19.47 -22.73
N VAL A 467 11.30 -19.51 -21.62
CA VAL A 467 11.63 -18.83 -20.38
C VAL A 467 12.57 -19.69 -19.55
N ASN A 468 13.63 -19.09 -19.00
CA ASN A 468 14.54 -19.81 -18.11
C ASN A 468 13.84 -20.24 -16.81
N PRO A 469 14.27 -21.35 -16.16
CA PRO A 469 13.78 -21.71 -14.84
C PRO A 469 14.01 -20.60 -13.81
N GLY A 470 13.00 -20.33 -12.99
CA GLY A 470 13.08 -19.29 -11.96
C GLY A 470 11.70 -18.80 -11.52
N TYR A 471 11.73 -17.88 -10.57
CA TYR A 471 10.54 -17.20 -10.09
C TYR A 471 10.43 -15.82 -10.76
N TYR A 472 9.25 -15.54 -11.32
CA TYR A 472 8.93 -14.32 -12.05
C TYR A 472 7.70 -13.64 -11.44
N THR A 473 7.66 -12.33 -11.53
CA THR A 473 6.51 -11.49 -11.17
C THR A 473 6.12 -10.62 -12.37
N PRO A 474 5.65 -11.23 -13.48
CA PRO A 474 5.26 -10.48 -14.66
C PRO A 474 3.97 -9.71 -14.42
N ASN A 475 3.76 -8.64 -15.20
CA ASN A 475 2.49 -7.94 -15.28
C ASN A 475 1.70 -8.41 -16.51
N LEU A 476 0.44 -8.76 -16.31
CA LEU A 476 -0.53 -8.81 -17.38
C LEU A 476 -1.01 -7.39 -17.63
N VAL A 477 -0.75 -6.86 -18.82
CA VAL A 477 -1.04 -5.47 -19.19
C VAL A 477 -2.30 -5.42 -20.04
N LEU A 478 -3.25 -4.56 -19.64
CA LEU A 478 -4.45 -4.26 -20.40
C LEU A 478 -4.33 -2.83 -20.94
N ALA A 479 -3.80 -2.69 -22.15
CA ALA A 479 -3.54 -1.39 -22.77
C ALA A 479 -4.79 -0.82 -23.44
N SER A 480 -5.10 0.44 -23.12
CA SER A 480 -6.20 1.20 -23.73
C SER A 480 -5.76 1.95 -24.98
N THR A 481 -6.71 2.47 -25.75
CA THR A 481 -6.43 3.36 -26.89
C THR A 481 -6.09 4.80 -26.47
N PHE A 482 -6.15 5.11 -25.18
CA PHE A 482 -5.83 6.44 -24.62
C PHE A 482 -4.34 6.59 -24.28
N GLY A 483 -3.53 5.52 -24.47
CA GLY A 483 -2.08 5.52 -24.23
C GLY A 483 -1.69 5.16 -22.81
N GLU A 484 -2.67 4.81 -21.99
CA GLU A 484 -2.48 4.34 -20.60
C GLU A 484 -2.94 2.88 -20.47
N GLU A 485 -2.55 2.19 -19.39
CA GLU A 485 -2.75 0.77 -19.21
C GLU A 485 -3.03 0.38 -17.77
N TYR A 486 -3.80 -0.70 -17.59
CA TYR A 486 -3.99 -1.35 -16.29
C TYR A 486 -3.02 -2.52 -16.17
N GLU A 487 -2.37 -2.65 -15.03
CA GLU A 487 -1.42 -3.71 -14.74
C GLU A 487 -2.00 -4.69 -13.70
N ILE A 488 -1.87 -5.98 -13.97
CA ILE A 488 -2.29 -7.06 -13.08
C ILE A 488 -1.07 -7.89 -12.75
N PRO A 489 -0.54 -7.82 -11.52
CA PRO A 489 0.64 -8.57 -11.14
C PRO A 489 0.34 -10.07 -11.06
N LEU A 490 1.18 -10.87 -11.69
CA LEU A 490 1.13 -12.33 -11.68
C LEU A 490 2.36 -12.89 -10.97
N GLN A 491 2.27 -14.15 -10.52
CA GLN A 491 3.39 -14.88 -9.92
C GLN A 491 3.59 -16.19 -10.68
N VAL A 492 4.78 -16.39 -11.26
CA VAL A 492 5.06 -17.56 -12.08
C VAL A 492 6.38 -18.18 -11.65
N ASN A 493 6.33 -19.42 -11.18
CA ASN A 493 7.51 -20.23 -10.92
C ASN A 493 7.71 -21.22 -12.09
N ILE A 494 8.75 -21.02 -12.89
CA ILE A 494 9.14 -21.93 -13.96
C ILE A 494 10.05 -22.99 -13.37
N CYS A 495 9.59 -24.22 -13.34
CA CYS A 495 10.42 -25.35 -12.89
C CYS A 495 11.60 -25.55 -13.85
N PRO A 496 12.76 -26.01 -13.36
CA PRO A 496 13.81 -26.51 -14.23
C PRO A 496 13.24 -27.59 -15.17
N SER A 497 13.36 -27.42 -16.48
CA SER A 497 13.01 -28.47 -17.39
C SER A 497 13.87 -29.69 -17.07
N ILE A 498 13.27 -30.72 -16.51
CA ILE A 498 13.93 -32.02 -16.42
C ILE A 498 13.91 -32.52 -17.85
N GLY A 499 14.93 -32.17 -18.62
CA GLY A 499 15.21 -32.88 -19.85
C GLY A 499 15.28 -34.36 -19.45
N VAL A 500 14.47 -35.20 -20.08
CA VAL A 500 14.53 -36.67 -19.93
C VAL A 500 15.79 -37.15 -20.63
N GLU A 501 16.96 -36.74 -20.12
CA GLU A 501 18.10 -37.61 -20.03
C GLU A 501 18.05 -38.13 -18.60
N ASP A 502 17.91 -39.44 -18.45
CA ASP A 502 18.12 -40.17 -17.21
C ASP A 502 19.55 -39.91 -16.70
N MET A 503 19.77 -38.70 -16.18
CA MET A 503 20.95 -38.44 -15.34
C MET A 503 20.63 -39.10 -14.01
N PRO A 504 21.33 -40.18 -13.65
CA PRO A 504 21.05 -40.90 -12.43
C PRO A 504 21.16 -39.91 -11.26
N MET A 505 20.11 -39.81 -10.45
CA MET A 505 20.09 -38.96 -9.27
C MET A 505 21.38 -39.19 -8.48
N GLN A 506 22.27 -38.18 -8.41
CA GLN A 506 23.59 -38.31 -7.80
C GLN A 506 23.47 -38.39 -6.27
N VAL A 507 22.51 -37.68 -5.68
CA VAL A 507 22.22 -37.71 -4.25
C VAL A 507 20.90 -38.44 -4.01
N ILE A 508 20.95 -39.52 -3.20
CA ILE A 508 19.79 -40.31 -2.80
C ILE A 508 19.10 -39.69 -1.59
N SER A 509 19.91 -39.20 -0.64
CA SER A 509 19.36 -38.60 0.59
C SER A 509 20.36 -37.69 1.27
N VAL A 510 19.81 -36.68 1.96
CA VAL A 510 20.56 -35.76 2.84
C VAL A 510 19.80 -35.67 4.16
N TYR A 511 20.45 -36.03 5.25
CA TYR A 511 19.83 -36.00 6.60
C TYR A 511 20.85 -35.80 7.70
N PRO A 512 20.45 -35.28 8.88
CA PRO A 512 19.20 -34.62 9.14
C PRO A 512 19.06 -33.32 8.34
N ASN A 513 17.83 -32.93 8.00
CA ASN A 513 17.49 -31.63 7.43
C ASN A 513 16.20 -31.14 8.11
N PRO A 514 16.25 -30.16 9.02
CA PRO A 514 17.38 -29.30 9.37
C PRO A 514 18.59 -30.04 10.00
N ALA A 515 19.78 -29.53 9.72
CA ALA A 515 21.05 -30.04 10.24
C ALA A 515 21.58 -29.12 11.37
N ASN A 516 22.03 -29.72 12.46
CA ASN A 516 22.67 -29.00 13.57
C ASN A 516 24.20 -29.02 13.42
N ASP A 517 24.82 -30.20 13.56
CA ASP A 517 26.26 -30.34 13.55
C ASP A 517 26.80 -30.95 12.27
N GLN A 518 26.08 -31.88 11.68
CA GLN A 518 26.51 -32.70 10.53
C GLN A 518 25.39 -33.01 9.58
N LEU A 519 25.71 -33.03 8.27
CA LEU A 519 24.91 -33.56 7.20
C LEU A 519 25.45 -34.94 6.78
N ARG A 520 24.61 -35.96 6.76
CA ARG A 520 24.90 -37.25 6.15
C ARG A 520 24.31 -37.28 4.74
N ILE A 521 25.14 -37.55 3.78
CA ILE A 521 24.83 -37.50 2.36
C ILE A 521 25.05 -38.89 1.77
N GLN A 522 24.01 -39.43 1.16
CA GLN A 522 24.07 -40.69 0.42
C GLN A 522 24.08 -40.42 -1.07
N LEU A 523 25.08 -40.85 -1.78
CA LEU A 523 25.25 -40.71 -3.22
C LEU A 523 24.92 -42.00 -3.97
N ASN A 524 24.30 -41.87 -5.13
CA ASN A 524 24.05 -42.97 -6.06
C ASN A 524 25.30 -43.30 -6.90
N THR A 525 26.01 -42.25 -7.31
CA THR A 525 27.24 -42.35 -8.11
C THR A 525 28.40 -41.68 -7.39
N ALA A 526 29.63 -42.08 -7.70
CA ALA A 526 30.81 -41.39 -7.19
C ALA A 526 30.96 -40.03 -7.89
N ILE A 527 31.10 -38.98 -7.11
CA ILE A 527 31.41 -37.61 -7.55
C ILE A 527 32.74 -37.17 -6.92
N GLU A 528 33.37 -36.16 -7.46
CA GLU A 528 34.66 -35.70 -6.93
C GLU A 528 34.53 -34.80 -5.71
N GLN A 529 33.50 -33.98 -5.67
CA GLN A 529 33.34 -32.90 -4.67
C GLN A 529 31.87 -32.62 -4.37
N LEU A 530 31.61 -32.22 -3.13
CA LEU A 530 30.37 -31.67 -2.64
C LEU A 530 30.61 -30.25 -2.15
N ASP A 531 29.78 -29.30 -2.62
CA ASP A 531 29.86 -27.92 -2.20
C ASP A 531 28.54 -27.50 -1.53
N LEU A 532 28.65 -26.83 -0.36
CA LEU A 532 27.53 -26.17 0.30
C LEU A 532 27.61 -24.67 -0.02
N VAL A 533 26.56 -24.15 -0.64
CA VAL A 533 26.53 -22.80 -1.22
C VAL A 533 25.45 -21.98 -0.51
N ASP A 534 25.75 -20.75 -0.14
CA ASP A 534 24.79 -19.83 0.46
C ASP A 534 23.87 -19.17 -0.60
N ALA A 535 22.85 -18.40 -0.15
CA ALA A 535 21.90 -17.75 -1.03
C ALA A 535 22.52 -16.69 -1.99
N SER A 536 23.77 -16.26 -1.72
CA SER A 536 24.51 -15.35 -2.61
C SER A 536 25.33 -16.08 -3.68
N GLY A 537 25.30 -17.41 -3.71
CA GLY A 537 26.11 -18.24 -4.60
C GLY A 537 27.54 -18.49 -4.11
N ARG A 538 27.87 -18.12 -2.88
CA ARG A 538 29.20 -18.32 -2.30
C ARG A 538 29.31 -19.70 -1.67
N ILE A 539 30.38 -20.44 -2.00
CA ILE A 539 30.71 -21.74 -1.36
C ILE A 539 31.12 -21.48 0.10
N VAL A 540 30.35 -22.01 1.04
CA VAL A 540 30.63 -21.91 2.49
C VAL A 540 31.33 -23.15 3.02
N ARG A 541 31.19 -24.30 2.35
CA ARG A 541 31.89 -25.54 2.62
C ARG A 541 32.15 -26.29 1.32
N SER A 542 33.29 -26.91 1.22
CA SER A 542 33.66 -27.80 0.11
C SER A 542 34.27 -29.06 0.68
N LEU A 543 33.86 -30.23 0.20
CA LEU A 543 34.31 -31.52 0.69
C LEU A 543 34.62 -32.46 -0.48
N PRO A 544 35.88 -32.86 -0.69
CA PRO A 544 36.25 -33.90 -1.64
C PRO A 544 35.71 -35.26 -1.19
N THR A 545 35.11 -36.01 -2.05
CA THR A 545 34.41 -37.26 -1.70
C THR A 545 35.32 -38.50 -1.79
N PHE A 546 36.44 -38.42 -2.49
CA PHE A 546 37.38 -39.52 -2.73
C PHE A 546 36.72 -40.82 -3.21
N GLY A 547 35.63 -40.68 -3.99
CA GLY A 547 34.87 -41.83 -4.53
C GLY A 547 33.92 -42.50 -3.51
N GLN A 548 33.80 -41.97 -2.32
CA GLN A 548 32.87 -42.49 -1.28
C GLN A 548 31.44 -42.14 -1.65
N ARG A 549 30.48 -43.02 -1.34
CA ARG A 549 29.06 -42.82 -1.57
C ARG A 549 28.27 -42.46 -0.31
N GLN A 550 28.90 -42.61 0.86
CA GLN A 550 28.36 -42.16 2.14
C GLN A 550 29.34 -41.15 2.73
N ILE A 551 28.85 -39.92 2.89
CA ILE A 551 29.70 -38.79 3.25
C ILE A 551 29.06 -38.06 4.41
N THR A 552 29.91 -37.58 5.33
CA THR A 552 29.47 -36.73 6.41
C THR A 552 30.15 -35.37 6.25
N MET A 553 29.36 -34.33 6.11
CA MET A 553 29.83 -32.93 6.04
C MET A 553 29.61 -32.29 7.41
N ASP A 554 30.66 -31.75 8.00
CA ASP A 554 30.55 -30.95 9.22
C ASP A 554 30.03 -29.56 8.90
N VAL A 555 28.90 -29.18 9.50
CA VAL A 555 28.23 -27.89 9.33
C VAL A 555 28.15 -27.07 10.63
N LYS A 556 28.82 -27.54 11.71
CA LYS A 556 28.77 -26.93 13.05
C LYS A 556 29.19 -25.45 13.08
N SER A 557 30.07 -25.04 12.19
CA SER A 557 30.54 -23.64 12.07
C SER A 557 29.88 -22.88 10.92
N VAL A 558 28.90 -23.45 10.27
CA VAL A 558 28.09 -22.78 9.24
C VAL A 558 26.97 -22.02 9.95
N ALA A 559 26.71 -20.78 9.58
CA ALA A 559 25.64 -19.98 10.19
C ALA A 559 24.26 -20.62 9.98
N ASN A 560 23.29 -20.31 10.86
CA ASN A 560 21.90 -20.70 10.61
C ASN A 560 21.41 -20.11 9.29
N GLY A 561 20.74 -20.91 8.47
CA GLY A 561 20.26 -20.44 7.17
C GLY A 561 19.94 -21.56 6.20
N VAL A 562 19.41 -21.17 5.04
CA VAL A 562 19.13 -22.08 3.92
C VAL A 562 20.32 -22.08 2.96
N TYR A 563 20.75 -23.26 2.58
CA TYR A 563 21.90 -23.51 1.72
C TYR A 563 21.53 -24.45 0.57
N SER A 564 22.30 -24.42 -0.49
CA SER A 564 22.24 -25.38 -1.57
C SER A 564 23.42 -26.32 -1.49
N LEU A 565 23.18 -27.63 -1.30
CA LEU A 565 24.20 -28.68 -1.41
C LEU A 565 24.33 -29.05 -2.91
N GLN A 566 25.46 -28.73 -3.50
CA GLN A 566 25.77 -29.04 -4.89
C GLN A 566 26.57 -30.34 -4.99
N ALA A 567 26.11 -31.22 -5.90
CA ALA A 567 26.70 -32.53 -6.20
C ALA A 567 26.73 -32.71 -7.71
N GLY A 568 27.82 -32.31 -8.35
CA GLY A 568 27.89 -32.25 -9.82
C GLY A 568 26.87 -31.23 -10.36
N SER A 569 25.94 -31.67 -11.21
CA SER A 569 24.85 -30.83 -11.74
C SER A 569 23.62 -30.78 -10.86
N GLN A 570 23.57 -31.53 -9.76
CA GLN A 570 22.42 -31.55 -8.84
C GLN A 570 22.61 -30.59 -7.66
N ALA A 571 21.53 -29.90 -7.29
CA ALA A 571 21.47 -29.04 -6.12
C ALA A 571 20.31 -29.48 -5.21
N ILE A 572 20.55 -29.57 -3.90
CA ILE A 572 19.55 -29.94 -2.89
C ILE A 572 19.53 -28.88 -1.80
N GLN A 573 18.34 -28.43 -1.45
CA GLN A 573 18.18 -27.45 -0.39
C GLN A 573 18.41 -28.08 0.99
N VAL A 574 19.21 -27.42 1.82
CA VAL A 574 19.57 -27.82 3.17
C VAL A 574 19.36 -26.67 4.12
N LEU A 575 18.65 -26.92 5.20
CA LEU A 575 18.51 -25.97 6.31
C LEU A 575 19.53 -26.32 7.41
N VAL A 576 20.41 -25.37 7.76
CA VAL A 576 21.30 -25.45 8.92
C VAL A 576 20.69 -24.67 10.06
N GLN A 577 20.54 -25.34 11.23
CA GLN A 577 19.91 -24.74 12.41
C GLN A 577 20.57 -25.30 13.69
N HIS A 578 21.31 -24.44 14.42
CA HIS A 578 21.96 -24.75 15.66
C HIS A 578 21.11 -24.42 16.87
#